data_251b2299526a1a733958011a69e89c4b
#
_entry.id   251b2299526a1a733958011a69e89c4b
#
_cell.length_a   1.000
_cell.length_b   1.000
_cell.length_c   1.000
_cell.angle_alpha   90.00
_cell.angle_beta   90.00
_cell.angle_gamma   90.00
#
_symmetry.space_group_name_H-M   'P 1'
#
loop_
_entity.id
_entity.type
_entity.pdbx_description
1 polymer ?
#
loop_
_entity_poly.entity_id
_entity_poly.type
_entity_poly.pdbx_seq_one_letter_code
_entity_poly.pdbx_strand_id
1 'polypeptide(L)'
;MRMNRPPLLGVFALVLAVAACASSERRSVPAAPVAAAAPAGVQVRRITPPNLDAAHLGERVLCYRPMRHGSPNMSLQQSGSQTIAHNYGHGGSGWTLAPGSVKHVVDLFERSPQGRTFRKDQPVTIVGAGVMGLFTGHELLQRGYTSITVVADRFDHLTSHNAGGLLAPVSMDNDPAMQAVIDAIGIDAYRFYAAVARGEHPELKGGAVIVPAYFENRKESGLEPYVGTVMQPAKDVVLDFGNGTRRPMVAYDDGIFMDTAVLMRSLTEELRPRVKFEQRKVERFADLPTSVVFDCAGLGAGALNGDAKMVSVQGHLIMLKDQRPQDLQHMILVYFSEGTTEAGQKVKRSFYIFPKHLPGTGPNDVGVIGGTFVEGATSETPNQGEFERMVQGAKRFYGM
;
A
#
# COMPACT_ATOMS: atom_id res chain seq x y z
N MET A 1 70.79 42.70 -16.00
CA MET A 1 72.01 41.87 -16.23
C MET A 1 71.51 40.48 -16.71
N ARG A 2 71.78 40.18 -18.00
CA ARG A 2 71.72 38.87 -18.74
C ARG A 2 70.80 37.78 -18.19
N MET A 3 69.68 37.51 -18.84
CA MET A 3 69.38 36.48 -19.89
C MET A 3 70.21 35.20 -19.76
N ASN A 4 69.53 34.07 -19.58
CA ASN A 4 69.78 32.82 -20.30
C ASN A 4 68.57 31.93 -20.33
N ARG A 5 68.03 31.69 -21.51
CA ARG A 5 67.21 30.52 -21.87
C ARG A 5 68.12 29.49 -22.52
N PRO A 6 67.84 28.24 -22.36
CA PRO A 6 67.80 27.26 -23.48
C PRO A 6 66.70 26.19 -23.37
N PRO A 7 66.62 25.15 -24.24
CA PRO A 7 65.85 25.21 -25.44
C PRO A 7 64.70 24.17 -25.40
N LEU A 8 63.78 24.33 -26.34
CA LEU A 8 62.72 23.37 -26.64
C LEU A 8 63.24 22.01 -27.07
N LEU A 9 62.76 20.95 -26.42
CA LEU A 9 62.75 19.59 -26.97
C LEU A 9 61.31 19.14 -27.09
N GLY A 10 60.87 18.98 -28.36
CA GLY A 10 59.57 18.45 -28.70
C GLY A 10 59.49 16.95 -28.39
N VAL A 11 58.45 16.58 -27.70
CA VAL A 11 58.03 15.18 -27.58
C VAL A 11 56.68 15.05 -28.25
N PHE A 12 56.70 14.37 -29.39
CA PHE A 12 55.50 13.90 -30.07
C PHE A 12 54.77 12.90 -29.17
N ALA A 13 53.64 13.31 -28.61
CA ALA A 13 52.73 12.39 -27.95
C ALA A 13 51.78 11.83 -28.99
N LEU A 14 51.95 10.56 -29.32
CA LEU A 14 51.06 9.74 -30.12
C LEU A 14 49.76 9.55 -29.37
N VAL A 15 48.70 10.20 -29.81
CA VAL A 15 47.36 9.98 -29.29
C VAL A 15 46.81 8.67 -29.88
N LEU A 16 46.92 7.59 -29.15
CA LEU A 16 46.16 6.37 -29.39
C LEU A 16 44.73 6.60 -28.96
N ALA A 17 43.83 6.80 -29.93
CA ALA A 17 42.39 6.75 -29.72
C ALA A 17 41.99 5.29 -29.45
N VAL A 18 41.83 4.94 -28.16
CA VAL A 18 41.18 3.70 -27.76
C VAL A 18 39.68 3.92 -27.94
N ALA A 19 39.11 3.44 -29.02
CA ALA A 19 37.68 3.28 -29.19
C ALA A 19 37.19 2.25 -28.16
N ALA A 20 36.71 2.71 -27.00
CA ALA A 20 35.97 1.88 -26.07
C ALA A 20 34.62 1.53 -26.73
N CYS A 21 34.53 0.37 -27.36
CA CYS A 21 33.25 -0.26 -27.64
C CYS A 21 32.59 -0.54 -26.28
N ALA A 22 31.68 0.35 -25.88
CA ALA A 22 30.71 0.04 -24.84
C ALA A 22 29.78 -1.06 -25.38
N SER A 23 30.16 -2.32 -25.17
CA SER A 23 29.23 -3.45 -25.29
C SER A 23 28.17 -3.25 -24.24
N SER A 24 27.00 -2.70 -24.63
CA SER A 24 25.80 -2.80 -23.86
C SER A 24 25.47 -4.29 -23.73
N GLU A 25 25.87 -4.90 -22.63
CA GLU A 25 25.32 -6.18 -22.23
C GLU A 25 23.81 -6.02 -22.10
N ARG A 26 23.09 -6.34 -23.17
CA ARG A 26 21.69 -6.68 -23.08
C ARG A 26 21.63 -7.92 -22.20
N ARG A 27 21.38 -7.74 -20.90
CA ARG A 27 20.89 -8.84 -20.08
C ARG A 27 19.62 -9.33 -20.77
N SER A 28 19.73 -10.44 -21.45
CA SER A 28 18.61 -11.17 -22.02
C SER A 28 17.64 -11.47 -20.87
N VAL A 29 16.46 -10.86 -20.93
CA VAL A 29 15.33 -11.27 -20.09
C VAL A 29 15.14 -12.76 -20.36
N PRO A 30 15.11 -13.62 -19.33
CA PRO A 30 14.91 -15.05 -19.55
C PRO A 30 13.64 -15.26 -20.36
N ALA A 31 13.74 -16.01 -21.44
CA ALA A 31 12.59 -16.46 -22.21
C ALA A 31 11.57 -17.10 -21.26
N ALA A 32 10.28 -16.84 -21.46
CA ALA A 32 9.22 -17.46 -20.67
C ALA A 32 9.46 -18.97 -20.59
N PRO A 33 9.48 -19.59 -19.41
CA PRO A 33 9.72 -21.02 -19.29
C PRO A 33 8.61 -21.77 -20.02
N VAL A 34 9.00 -22.52 -21.04
CA VAL A 34 8.14 -23.50 -21.72
C VAL A 34 7.60 -24.45 -20.65
N ALA A 35 6.34 -24.83 -20.78
CA ALA A 35 5.56 -25.62 -19.83
C ALA A 35 6.32 -26.87 -19.33
N ALA A 36 7.08 -26.74 -18.26
CA ALA A 36 7.56 -27.87 -17.50
C ALA A 36 6.37 -28.54 -16.82
N ALA A 37 6.31 -29.89 -16.84
CA ALA A 37 5.32 -30.61 -16.05
C ALA A 37 5.42 -30.18 -14.59
N ALA A 38 4.27 -29.98 -13.93
CA ALA A 38 4.27 -29.65 -12.50
C ALA A 38 4.99 -30.76 -11.74
N PRO A 39 5.81 -30.43 -10.71
CA PRO A 39 6.40 -31.43 -9.84
C PRO A 39 5.32 -32.35 -9.28
N ALA A 40 5.66 -33.64 -9.12
CA ALA A 40 4.70 -34.62 -8.57
C ALA A 40 4.18 -34.15 -7.21
N GLY A 41 2.84 -34.10 -7.06
CA GLY A 41 2.17 -33.68 -5.82
C GLY A 41 1.86 -32.17 -5.70
N VAL A 42 2.31 -31.32 -6.65
CA VAL A 42 1.96 -29.89 -6.67
C VAL A 42 0.62 -29.67 -7.35
N GLN A 43 -0.30 -28.97 -6.70
CA GLN A 43 -1.61 -28.68 -7.23
C GLN A 43 -1.53 -27.70 -8.42
N VAL A 44 -2.13 -28.06 -9.55
CA VAL A 44 -2.31 -27.15 -10.69
C VAL A 44 -3.66 -26.44 -10.53
N ARG A 45 -3.66 -25.12 -10.62
CA ARG A 45 -4.86 -24.27 -10.54
C ARG A 45 -5.07 -23.53 -11.85
N ARG A 46 -6.22 -23.73 -12.46
CA ARG A 46 -6.59 -23.01 -13.67
C ARG A 46 -7.02 -21.58 -13.31
N ILE A 47 -6.41 -20.60 -13.96
CA ILE A 47 -6.75 -19.17 -13.86
C ILE A 47 -6.98 -18.66 -15.30
N THR A 48 -8.13 -18.04 -15.53
CA THR A 48 -8.38 -17.32 -16.79
C THR A 48 -7.71 -15.93 -16.68
N PRO A 49 -6.78 -15.59 -17.57
CA PRO A 49 -6.21 -14.24 -17.60
C PRO A 49 -7.28 -13.18 -17.85
N PRO A 50 -7.15 -11.98 -17.28
CA PRO A 50 -8.02 -10.87 -17.63
C PRO A 50 -7.79 -10.45 -19.08
N ASN A 51 -8.79 -9.82 -19.71
CA ASN A 51 -8.58 -9.16 -20.98
C ASN A 51 -7.80 -7.85 -20.76
N LEU A 52 -6.60 -7.78 -21.35
CA LEU A 52 -5.69 -6.63 -21.26
C LEU A 52 -5.55 -5.87 -22.59
N ASP A 53 -6.51 -6.01 -23.49
CA ASP A 53 -6.60 -5.20 -24.71
C ASP A 53 -6.96 -3.76 -24.36
N ALA A 54 -6.57 -2.82 -25.20
CA ALA A 54 -6.73 -1.40 -24.93
C ALA A 54 -8.19 -0.98 -24.61
N ALA A 55 -9.19 -1.66 -25.21
CA ALA A 55 -10.61 -1.40 -24.95
C ALA A 55 -11.05 -1.81 -23.54
N HIS A 56 -10.34 -2.75 -22.90
CA HIS A 56 -10.61 -3.25 -21.56
C HIS A 56 -9.78 -2.60 -20.47
N LEU A 57 -8.90 -1.66 -20.82
CA LEU A 57 -8.18 -0.82 -19.89
C LEU A 57 -9.01 0.43 -19.59
N GLY A 58 -9.38 0.60 -18.34
CA GLY A 58 -10.19 1.72 -17.86
C GLY A 58 -9.35 2.89 -17.33
N GLU A 59 -9.81 3.47 -16.25
CA GLU A 59 -9.21 4.62 -15.62
C GLU A 59 -7.78 4.34 -15.15
N ARG A 60 -6.89 5.31 -15.40
CA ARG A 60 -5.51 5.33 -14.91
C ARG A 60 -5.44 6.19 -13.66
N VAL A 61 -5.03 5.61 -12.55
CA VAL A 61 -5.03 6.27 -11.25
C VAL A 61 -3.63 6.33 -10.68
N LEU A 62 -3.23 7.51 -10.22
CA LEU A 62 -2.04 7.70 -9.39
C LEU A 62 -2.44 7.72 -7.92
N CYS A 63 -1.70 7.01 -7.09
CA CYS A 63 -1.83 7.08 -5.65
C CYS A 63 -0.48 7.44 -5.01
N TYR A 64 -0.52 8.06 -3.83
CA TYR A 64 0.65 8.53 -3.10
C TYR A 64 0.60 7.93 -1.70
N ARG A 65 1.36 6.84 -1.49
CA ARG A 65 1.38 6.13 -0.22
C ARG A 65 2.17 6.91 0.81
N PRO A 66 1.65 7.14 2.02
CA PRO A 66 2.36 7.83 3.09
C PRO A 66 3.34 6.87 3.79
N MET A 67 4.55 6.73 3.25
CA MET A 67 5.58 5.89 3.85
C MET A 67 6.43 6.72 4.82
N ARG A 68 6.84 6.08 5.91
CA ARG A 68 7.82 6.63 6.86
C ARG A 68 9.00 5.68 6.96
N HIS A 69 10.20 6.19 6.77
CA HIS A 69 11.42 5.40 6.92
C HIS A 69 11.62 4.94 8.37
N GLY A 70 12.00 3.69 8.55
CA GLY A 70 12.33 3.08 9.82
C GLY A 70 11.16 2.67 10.69
N SER A 71 9.94 2.88 10.31
CA SER A 71 8.68 2.39 10.90
C SER A 71 7.56 3.42 10.84
N PRO A 72 6.28 3.02 10.85
CA PRO A 72 5.20 3.95 11.10
C PRO A 72 5.32 4.59 12.48
N ASN A 73 4.77 5.79 12.63
CA ASN A 73 4.71 6.45 13.93
C ASN A 73 3.41 6.05 14.64
N MET A 74 3.52 5.19 15.65
CA MET A 74 2.45 4.76 16.53
C MET A 74 2.85 5.09 17.98
N SER A 75 2.82 6.37 18.35
CA SER A 75 3.36 6.85 19.62
C SER A 75 2.49 7.95 20.23
N LEU A 76 2.80 8.30 21.49
CA LEU A 76 2.21 9.44 22.16
C LEU A 76 3.24 10.55 22.32
N GLN A 77 2.80 11.78 22.09
CA GLN A 77 3.57 13.00 22.34
C GLN A 77 2.79 13.93 23.26
N GLN A 78 3.46 14.46 24.26
CA GLN A 78 2.93 15.55 25.07
C GLN A 78 3.40 16.89 24.49
N SER A 79 2.45 17.79 24.18
CA SER A 79 2.73 19.12 23.65
C SER A 79 1.93 20.15 24.44
N GLY A 80 2.56 20.78 25.42
CA GLY A 80 1.88 21.64 26.38
C GLY A 80 0.78 20.88 27.14
N SER A 81 -0.47 21.35 27.03
CA SER A 81 -1.64 20.70 27.63
C SER A 81 -2.27 19.63 26.74
N GLN A 82 -1.75 19.42 25.52
CA GLN A 82 -2.30 18.46 24.58
C GLN A 82 -1.51 17.14 24.61
N THR A 83 -2.24 16.03 24.53
CA THR A 83 -1.71 14.70 24.20
C THR A 83 -2.01 14.41 22.74
N ILE A 84 -0.99 14.19 21.96
CA ILE A 84 -1.10 13.83 20.54
C ILE A 84 -0.78 12.34 20.39
N ALA A 85 -1.74 11.57 19.89
CA ALA A 85 -1.60 10.16 19.59
C ALA A 85 -1.36 10.00 18.09
N HIS A 86 -0.12 9.69 17.71
CA HIS A 86 0.30 9.55 16.32
C HIS A 86 -0.04 8.17 15.77
N ASN A 87 -0.62 8.14 14.58
CA ASN A 87 -0.92 6.92 13.83
C ASN A 87 -0.80 7.17 12.32
N TYR A 88 0.43 7.24 11.82
CA TYR A 88 0.71 7.54 10.41
C TYR A 88 1.98 6.87 9.89
N GLY A 89 2.18 6.91 8.58
CA GLY A 89 3.42 6.45 7.95
C GLY A 89 3.45 4.98 7.56
N HIS A 90 2.30 4.33 7.42
CA HIS A 90 2.15 2.89 7.16
C HIS A 90 2.44 2.48 5.70
N GLY A 91 2.88 3.40 4.84
CA GLY A 91 3.24 3.10 3.45
C GLY A 91 2.13 2.42 2.67
N GLY A 92 2.44 1.28 2.07
CA GLY A 92 1.48 0.45 1.33
C GLY A 92 0.54 -0.38 2.20
N SER A 93 0.80 -0.49 3.51
CA SER A 93 0.09 -1.40 4.42
C SER A 93 -0.98 -0.72 5.28
N GLY A 94 -1.32 0.53 4.98
CA GLY A 94 -2.29 1.29 5.78
C GLY A 94 -3.62 0.55 5.96
N TRP A 95 -4.22 0.03 4.90
CA TRP A 95 -5.45 -0.76 4.98
C TRP A 95 -5.26 -2.06 5.75
N THR A 96 -4.19 -2.80 5.44
CA THR A 96 -3.88 -4.07 6.11
C THR A 96 -3.86 -3.91 7.63
N LEU A 97 -3.25 -2.83 8.12
CA LEU A 97 -2.96 -2.67 9.54
C LEU A 97 -3.97 -1.80 10.30
N ALA A 98 -4.84 -1.05 9.58
CA ALA A 98 -5.66 0.01 10.19
C ALA A 98 -6.43 -0.43 11.45
N PRO A 99 -7.22 -1.52 11.48
CA PRO A 99 -7.94 -1.89 12.70
C PRO A 99 -7.02 -2.16 13.89
N GLY A 100 -5.96 -2.94 13.67
CA GLY A 100 -5.01 -3.30 14.74
C GLY A 100 -4.13 -2.12 15.16
N SER A 101 -3.66 -1.30 14.21
CA SER A 101 -2.86 -0.11 14.47
C SER A 101 -3.64 0.93 15.30
N VAL A 102 -4.88 1.16 14.91
CA VAL A 102 -5.76 2.09 15.63
C VAL A 102 -6.03 1.60 17.05
N LYS A 103 -6.40 0.33 17.21
CA LYS A 103 -6.57 -0.29 18.53
C LYS A 103 -5.32 -0.13 19.38
N HIS A 104 -4.13 -0.39 18.81
CA HIS A 104 -2.85 -0.25 19.50
C HIS A 104 -2.63 1.19 20.01
N VAL A 105 -2.83 2.19 19.16
CA VAL A 105 -2.63 3.60 19.52
C VAL A 105 -3.66 4.11 20.54
N VAL A 106 -4.92 3.69 20.42
CA VAL A 106 -5.94 4.04 21.43
C VAL A 106 -5.62 3.36 22.76
N ASP A 107 -5.14 2.10 22.77
CA ASP A 107 -4.67 1.41 23.98
C ASP A 107 -3.49 2.17 24.62
N LEU A 108 -2.52 2.65 23.83
CA LEU A 108 -1.42 3.46 24.34
C LEU A 108 -1.93 4.72 25.02
N PHE A 109 -2.89 5.41 24.40
CA PHE A 109 -3.49 6.60 24.99
C PHE A 109 -4.23 6.27 26.31
N GLU A 110 -5.15 5.30 26.32
CA GLU A 110 -5.93 4.97 27.50
C GLU A 110 -5.08 4.47 28.69
N ARG A 111 -3.92 3.87 28.43
CA ARG A 111 -2.95 3.46 29.47
C ARG A 111 -2.04 4.60 29.94
N SER A 112 -1.98 5.72 29.24
CA SER A 112 -1.17 6.88 29.63
C SER A 112 -1.72 7.55 30.89
N PRO A 113 -0.92 8.35 31.62
CA PRO A 113 -1.42 9.12 32.76
C PRO A 113 -2.62 10.01 32.42
N GLN A 114 -2.60 10.66 31.25
CA GLN A 114 -3.70 11.50 30.77
C GLN A 114 -4.93 10.69 30.41
N GLY A 115 -4.73 9.57 29.68
CA GLY A 115 -5.84 8.70 29.24
C GLY A 115 -6.61 8.08 30.39
N ARG A 116 -5.93 7.71 31.50
CA ARG A 116 -6.57 7.12 32.69
C ARG A 116 -7.53 8.07 33.41
N THR A 117 -7.33 9.39 33.25
CA THR A 117 -8.17 10.43 33.85
C THR A 117 -9.09 11.10 32.86
N PHE A 118 -8.93 10.80 31.58
CA PHE A 118 -9.73 11.40 30.51
C PHE A 118 -11.13 10.80 30.47
N ARG A 119 -12.14 11.65 30.59
CA ARG A 119 -13.53 11.21 30.52
C ARG A 119 -13.95 11.09 29.06
N LYS A 120 -14.65 10.04 28.71
CA LYS A 120 -15.04 9.71 27.32
C LYS A 120 -16.10 10.64 26.73
N ASP A 121 -16.70 11.52 27.54
CA ASP A 121 -17.59 12.60 27.11
C ASP A 121 -16.85 13.92 26.77
N GLN A 122 -15.55 13.99 27.08
CA GLN A 122 -14.73 15.14 26.72
C GLN A 122 -14.37 15.11 25.22
N PRO A 123 -14.22 16.30 24.60
CA PRO A 123 -13.98 16.37 23.17
C PRO A 123 -12.58 15.86 22.77
N VAL A 124 -12.54 15.05 21.72
CA VAL A 124 -11.33 14.59 21.04
C VAL A 124 -11.36 15.02 19.57
N THR A 125 -10.19 15.30 19.01
CA THR A 125 -10.04 15.60 17.59
C THR A 125 -9.22 14.53 16.90
N ILE A 126 -9.69 14.07 15.74
CA ILE A 126 -8.96 13.21 14.81
C ILE A 126 -8.57 14.07 13.63
N VAL A 127 -7.28 14.14 13.31
CA VAL A 127 -6.76 14.87 12.15
C VAL A 127 -6.50 13.91 11.01
N GLY A 128 -7.27 14.06 9.93
CA GLY A 128 -7.23 13.19 8.74
C GLY A 128 -8.45 12.30 8.63
N ALA A 129 -9.00 12.21 7.41
CA ALA A 129 -10.19 11.43 7.07
C ALA A 129 -9.88 10.20 6.19
N GLY A 130 -8.61 9.80 6.13
CA GLY A 130 -8.20 8.53 5.50
C GLY A 130 -8.57 7.33 6.37
N VAL A 131 -8.18 6.15 5.91
CA VAL A 131 -8.47 4.88 6.59
C VAL A 131 -8.10 4.89 8.08
N MET A 132 -6.94 5.46 8.45
CA MET A 132 -6.53 5.55 9.86
C MET A 132 -7.48 6.44 10.68
N GLY A 133 -7.88 7.60 10.14
CA GLY A 133 -8.78 8.51 10.85
C GLY A 133 -10.19 7.95 11.01
N LEU A 134 -10.75 7.33 9.97
CA LEU A 134 -12.09 6.73 10.05
C LEU A 134 -12.11 5.53 11.01
N PHE A 135 -11.11 4.64 10.95
CA PHE A 135 -11.00 3.55 11.93
C PHE A 135 -10.77 4.07 13.35
N THR A 136 -10.04 5.19 13.53
CA THR A 136 -9.90 5.83 14.86
C THR A 136 -11.26 6.30 15.37
N GLY A 137 -12.07 6.92 14.52
CA GLY A 137 -13.44 7.32 14.87
C GLY A 137 -14.31 6.12 15.27
N HIS A 138 -14.26 5.05 14.47
CA HIS A 138 -14.94 3.78 14.76
C HIS A 138 -14.52 3.21 16.13
N GLU A 139 -13.23 3.02 16.35
CA GLU A 139 -12.69 2.43 17.58
C GLU A 139 -13.05 3.27 18.82
N LEU A 140 -12.95 4.61 18.73
CA LEU A 140 -13.33 5.50 19.82
C LEU A 140 -14.82 5.38 20.15
N LEU A 141 -15.71 5.30 19.15
CA LEU A 141 -17.13 5.06 19.38
C LEU A 141 -17.40 3.71 20.05
N GLN A 142 -16.72 2.65 19.61
CA GLN A 142 -16.84 1.31 20.22
C GLN A 142 -16.38 1.32 21.69
N ARG A 143 -15.42 2.16 22.02
CA ARG A 143 -14.97 2.35 23.40
C ARG A 143 -15.82 3.31 24.23
N GLY A 144 -16.88 3.89 23.64
CA GLY A 144 -17.83 4.75 24.34
C GLY A 144 -17.44 6.23 24.41
N TYR A 145 -16.52 6.70 23.55
CA TYR A 145 -16.30 8.15 23.39
C TYR A 145 -17.50 8.77 22.68
N THR A 146 -17.97 9.92 23.16
CA THR A 146 -19.21 10.53 22.66
C THR A 146 -19.02 11.89 22.01
N SER A 147 -17.84 12.53 22.16
CA SER A 147 -17.56 13.86 21.62
C SER A 147 -16.34 13.80 20.68
N ILE A 148 -16.57 13.39 19.44
CA ILE A 148 -15.52 13.15 18.47
C ILE A 148 -15.68 14.10 17.27
N THR A 149 -14.59 14.74 16.86
CA THR A 149 -14.53 15.54 15.62
C THR A 149 -13.43 15.02 14.73
N VAL A 150 -13.76 14.69 13.47
CA VAL A 150 -12.80 14.43 12.41
C VAL A 150 -12.56 15.72 11.63
N VAL A 151 -11.31 16.18 11.58
CA VAL A 151 -10.91 17.39 10.85
C VAL A 151 -9.97 16.98 9.72
N ALA A 152 -10.29 17.39 8.49
CA ALA A 152 -9.47 17.11 7.32
C ALA A 152 -9.58 18.22 6.29
N ASP A 153 -8.56 18.38 5.46
CA ASP A 153 -8.58 19.32 4.33
C ASP A 153 -9.55 18.89 3.23
N ARG A 154 -9.79 17.57 3.11
CA ARG A 154 -10.73 16.95 2.17
C ARG A 154 -11.23 15.60 2.68
N PHE A 155 -12.36 15.15 2.17
CA PHE A 155 -13.00 13.88 2.51
C PHE A 155 -13.12 12.91 1.33
N ASP A 156 -12.77 13.34 0.13
CA ASP A 156 -12.78 12.58 -1.12
C ASP A 156 -11.40 12.52 -1.76
N HIS A 157 -11.26 11.70 -2.79
CA HIS A 157 -10.01 11.52 -3.55
C HIS A 157 -8.77 11.26 -2.68
N LEU A 158 -8.98 10.60 -1.53
CA LEU A 158 -7.90 10.21 -0.62
C LEU A 158 -7.16 8.98 -1.15
N THR A 159 -5.88 8.85 -0.78
CA THR A 159 -5.10 7.64 -1.07
C THR A 159 -5.83 6.36 -0.64
N SER A 160 -6.60 6.43 0.45
CA SER A 160 -7.37 5.31 0.98
C SER A 160 -8.45 4.80 0.03
N HIS A 161 -9.07 5.66 -0.78
CA HIS A 161 -10.07 5.26 -1.79
C HIS A 161 -9.41 4.48 -2.95
N ASN A 162 -8.17 4.85 -3.30
CA ASN A 162 -7.46 4.32 -4.46
C ASN A 162 -6.57 3.11 -4.14
N ALA A 163 -6.48 2.69 -2.88
CA ALA A 163 -5.66 1.54 -2.49
C ALA A 163 -6.12 0.24 -3.16
N GLY A 164 -5.19 -0.67 -3.42
CA GLY A 164 -5.45 -1.92 -4.14
C GLY A 164 -6.39 -2.88 -3.40
N GLY A 165 -6.23 -3.03 -2.09
CA GLY A 165 -7.13 -3.83 -1.24
C GLY A 165 -6.62 -5.22 -0.84
N LEU A 166 -5.39 -5.60 -1.17
CA LEU A 166 -4.78 -6.82 -0.66
C LEU A 166 -4.46 -6.67 0.84
N LEU A 167 -4.92 -7.62 1.66
CA LEU A 167 -4.45 -7.74 3.03
C LEU A 167 -3.09 -8.44 3.04
N ALA A 168 -2.04 -7.66 3.13
CA ALA A 168 -0.66 -8.11 3.33
C ALA A 168 0.20 -6.94 3.85
N PRO A 169 1.06 -7.12 4.87
CA PRO A 169 1.90 -6.07 5.43
C PRO A 169 3.14 -5.85 4.56
N VAL A 170 2.93 -5.40 3.32
CA VAL A 170 3.96 -5.15 2.31
C VAL A 170 4.25 -3.66 2.14
N SER A 171 5.41 -3.32 1.56
CA SER A 171 5.79 -1.93 1.27
C SER A 171 5.92 -1.05 2.53
N MET A 172 6.58 -1.59 3.53
CA MET A 172 6.96 -0.92 4.77
C MET A 172 8.47 -1.05 4.99
N ASP A 173 9.00 -0.16 5.81
CA ASP A 173 10.36 -0.21 6.32
C ASP A 173 10.30 -0.23 7.84
N ASN A 174 10.58 -1.39 8.47
CA ASN A 174 10.45 -1.58 9.91
C ASN A 174 11.77 -2.04 10.52
N ASP A 175 12.10 -1.47 11.67
CA ASP A 175 13.12 -2.07 12.53
C ASP A 175 12.60 -3.38 13.19
N PRO A 176 13.47 -4.27 13.68
CA PRO A 176 13.06 -5.56 14.21
C PRO A 176 12.10 -5.48 15.42
N ALA A 177 12.22 -4.44 16.26
CA ALA A 177 11.34 -4.29 17.42
C ALA A 177 9.94 -3.87 16.97
N MET A 178 9.85 -2.95 16.00
CA MET A 178 8.58 -2.55 15.40
C MET A 178 7.95 -3.67 14.59
N GLN A 179 8.75 -4.53 13.94
CA GLN A 179 8.22 -5.65 13.17
C GLN A 179 7.37 -6.59 14.05
N ALA A 180 7.80 -6.87 15.27
CA ALA A 180 7.01 -7.69 16.19
C ALA A 180 5.65 -7.03 16.56
N VAL A 181 5.63 -5.71 16.70
CA VAL A 181 4.38 -4.95 16.89
C VAL A 181 3.50 -5.02 15.64
N ILE A 182 4.10 -4.84 14.46
CA ILE A 182 3.39 -4.92 13.16
C ILE A 182 2.75 -6.29 12.97
N ASP A 183 3.46 -7.37 13.29
CA ASP A 183 2.93 -8.74 13.21
C ASP A 183 1.72 -8.93 14.14
N ALA A 184 1.80 -8.45 15.37
CA ALA A 184 0.70 -8.55 16.32
C ALA A 184 -0.54 -7.75 15.88
N ILE A 185 -0.37 -6.48 15.48
CA ILE A 185 -1.49 -5.65 15.03
C ILE A 185 -2.07 -6.14 13.69
N GLY A 186 -1.23 -6.74 12.85
CA GLY A 186 -1.66 -7.35 11.61
C GLY A 186 -2.54 -8.58 11.82
N ILE A 187 -2.23 -9.41 12.82
CA ILE A 187 -3.06 -10.55 13.24
C ILE A 187 -4.42 -10.04 13.73
N ASP A 188 -4.46 -9.00 14.55
CA ASP A 188 -5.71 -8.40 15.02
C ASP A 188 -6.53 -7.81 13.86
N ALA A 189 -5.87 -7.15 12.92
CA ALA A 189 -6.50 -6.61 11.71
C ALA A 189 -7.07 -7.74 10.82
N TYR A 190 -6.34 -8.84 10.67
CA TYR A 190 -6.85 -10.00 9.92
C TYR A 190 -8.14 -10.54 10.54
N ARG A 191 -8.19 -10.71 11.86
CA ARG A 191 -9.41 -11.14 12.58
C ARG A 191 -10.57 -10.21 12.30
N PHE A 192 -10.33 -8.90 12.34
CA PHE A 192 -11.35 -7.89 12.04
C PHE A 192 -11.92 -8.05 10.62
N TYR A 193 -11.06 -8.07 9.60
CA TYR A 193 -11.52 -8.19 8.22
C TYR A 193 -12.11 -9.57 7.90
N ALA A 194 -11.64 -10.63 8.54
CA ALA A 194 -12.25 -11.95 8.42
C ALA A 194 -13.67 -11.98 8.98
N ALA A 195 -13.93 -11.28 10.10
CA ALA A 195 -15.28 -11.13 10.64
C ALA A 195 -16.18 -10.34 9.68
N VAL A 196 -15.67 -9.25 9.08
CA VAL A 196 -16.41 -8.50 8.03
C VAL A 196 -16.72 -9.41 6.85
N ALA A 197 -15.74 -10.16 6.35
CA ALA A 197 -15.89 -11.05 5.19
C ALA A 197 -16.90 -12.17 5.42
N ARG A 198 -17.05 -12.64 6.66
CA ARG A 198 -18.01 -13.67 7.06
C ARG A 198 -19.39 -13.10 7.42
N GLY A 199 -19.57 -11.76 7.40
CA GLY A 199 -20.80 -11.11 7.85
C GLY A 199 -21.03 -11.13 9.36
N GLU A 200 -20.00 -11.43 10.14
CA GLU A 200 -20.02 -11.53 11.60
C GLU A 200 -19.80 -10.18 12.29
N HIS A 201 -19.26 -9.19 11.57
CA HIS A 201 -19.02 -7.86 12.14
C HIS A 201 -20.33 -7.12 12.39
N PRO A 202 -20.56 -6.52 13.59
CA PRO A 202 -21.86 -5.95 13.95
C PRO A 202 -22.24 -4.75 13.06
N GLU A 203 -21.32 -3.83 12.79
CA GLU A 203 -21.60 -2.57 12.10
C GLU A 203 -21.24 -2.65 10.59
N LEU A 204 -20.08 -3.21 10.24
CA LEU A 204 -19.61 -3.23 8.84
C LEU A 204 -20.16 -4.44 8.11
N LYS A 205 -20.99 -4.19 7.12
CA LYS A 205 -21.63 -5.22 6.29
C LYS A 205 -21.07 -5.19 4.86
N GLY A 206 -20.10 -6.07 4.60
CA GLY A 206 -19.43 -6.15 3.29
C GLY A 206 -18.18 -5.27 3.20
N GLY A 207 -17.55 -5.27 2.03
CA GLY A 207 -16.28 -4.59 1.77
C GLY A 207 -15.04 -5.42 2.08
N ALA A 208 -15.18 -6.65 2.60
CA ALA A 208 -14.10 -7.63 2.67
C ALA A 208 -14.60 -8.97 2.16
N VAL A 209 -13.74 -9.72 1.46
CA VAL A 209 -14.03 -11.06 0.97
C VAL A 209 -12.80 -11.95 1.12
N ILE A 210 -13.02 -13.24 1.42
CA ILE A 210 -11.96 -14.24 1.47
C ILE A 210 -11.78 -14.81 0.08
N VAL A 211 -10.60 -14.60 -0.50
CA VAL A 211 -10.23 -15.12 -1.83
C VAL A 211 -8.77 -15.56 -1.82
N PRO A 212 -8.37 -16.53 -2.66
CA PRO A 212 -6.99 -16.95 -2.75
C PRO A 212 -6.07 -15.78 -3.11
N ALA A 213 -4.95 -15.68 -2.42
CA ALA A 213 -3.87 -14.74 -2.72
C ALA A 213 -2.61 -15.51 -3.15
N TYR A 214 -2.05 -15.14 -4.30
CA TYR A 214 -0.88 -15.79 -4.89
C TYR A 214 0.32 -14.86 -4.90
N PHE A 215 1.45 -15.37 -4.41
CA PHE A 215 2.73 -14.66 -4.36
C PHE A 215 3.82 -15.48 -5.05
N GLU A 216 4.88 -14.82 -5.46
CA GLU A 216 6.06 -15.47 -6.04
C GLU A 216 6.76 -16.38 -5.03
N ASN A 217 6.82 -15.94 -3.79
CA ASN A 217 7.40 -16.69 -2.66
C ASN A 217 6.79 -16.26 -1.31
N ARG A 218 7.03 -17.07 -0.27
CA ARG A 218 6.49 -16.81 1.08
C ARG A 218 7.07 -15.54 1.72
N LYS A 219 8.34 -15.27 1.51
CA LYS A 219 9.04 -14.14 2.13
C LYS A 219 8.43 -12.79 1.72
N GLU A 220 8.03 -12.67 0.46
CA GLU A 220 7.49 -11.41 -0.09
C GLU A 220 6.02 -11.19 0.23
N SER A 221 5.32 -12.21 0.74
CA SER A 221 3.91 -12.09 1.14
C SER A 221 3.73 -11.25 2.41
N GLY A 222 4.70 -11.29 3.32
CA GLY A 222 4.56 -10.72 4.67
C GLY A 222 3.54 -11.44 5.56
N LEU A 223 2.96 -12.57 5.09
CA LEU A 223 1.87 -13.28 5.76
C LEU A 223 2.33 -14.44 6.64
N GLU A 224 3.59 -14.84 6.55
CA GLU A 224 4.11 -15.97 7.36
C GLU A 224 3.88 -15.81 8.87
N PRO A 225 3.97 -14.62 9.49
CA PRO A 225 3.63 -14.45 10.91
C PRO A 225 2.16 -14.73 11.25
N TYR A 226 1.26 -14.75 10.27
CA TYR A 226 -0.18 -15.00 10.47
C TYR A 226 -0.51 -16.50 10.41
N VAL A 227 0.34 -17.28 9.73
CA VAL A 227 0.17 -18.72 9.55
C VAL A 227 0.19 -19.44 10.90
N GLY A 228 -0.76 -20.35 11.09
CA GLY A 228 -0.92 -21.10 12.33
C GLY A 228 -1.58 -20.32 13.48
N THR A 229 -1.73 -18.99 13.34
CA THR A 229 -2.45 -18.16 14.32
C THR A 229 -3.86 -17.78 13.80
N VAL A 230 -3.93 -17.24 12.60
CA VAL A 230 -5.18 -16.80 11.97
C VAL A 230 -5.33 -17.26 10.52
N MET A 231 -4.25 -17.70 9.90
CA MET A 231 -4.21 -18.19 8.54
C MET A 231 -3.76 -19.64 8.46
N GLN A 232 -4.23 -20.35 7.43
CA GLN A 232 -3.78 -21.70 7.10
C GLN A 232 -2.37 -21.66 6.47
N PRO A 233 -1.61 -22.77 6.55
CA PRO A 233 -0.33 -22.87 5.88
C PRO A 233 -0.44 -22.62 4.36
N ALA A 234 0.50 -21.85 3.85
CA ALA A 234 0.61 -21.62 2.42
C ALA A 234 0.92 -22.92 1.65
N LYS A 235 0.39 -23.01 0.42
CA LYS A 235 0.58 -24.15 -0.48
C LYS A 235 1.41 -23.75 -1.70
N ASP A 236 2.33 -24.62 -2.11
CA ASP A 236 2.98 -24.47 -3.41
C ASP A 236 2.01 -24.95 -4.49
N VAL A 237 1.77 -24.12 -5.49
CA VAL A 237 0.83 -24.39 -6.58
C VAL A 237 1.46 -24.02 -7.93
N VAL A 238 0.87 -24.52 -9.01
CA VAL A 238 1.18 -24.06 -10.36
C VAL A 238 -0.08 -23.42 -10.95
N LEU A 239 -0.02 -22.14 -11.28
CA LEU A 239 -1.08 -21.47 -12.04
C LEU A 239 -0.95 -21.84 -13.50
N ASP A 240 -2.03 -22.33 -14.11
CA ASP A 240 -2.14 -22.66 -15.53
C ASP A 240 -3.11 -21.68 -16.20
N PHE A 241 -2.60 -20.87 -17.12
CA PHE A 241 -3.40 -19.85 -17.81
C PHE A 241 -4.10 -20.35 -19.07
N GLY A 242 -3.90 -21.62 -19.45
CA GLY A 242 -4.58 -22.24 -20.56
C GLY A 242 -4.12 -21.86 -21.95
N ASN A 243 -3.12 -21.04 -22.04
CA ASN A 243 -2.47 -20.63 -23.27
C ASN A 243 -1.07 -21.28 -23.41
N GLY A 244 -0.79 -22.32 -22.62
CA GLY A 244 0.52 -22.96 -22.54
C GLY A 244 1.47 -22.35 -21.51
N THR A 245 1.08 -21.23 -20.90
CA THR A 245 1.89 -20.57 -19.86
C THR A 245 1.50 -21.08 -18.47
N ARG A 246 2.51 -21.43 -17.69
CA ARG A 246 2.38 -21.87 -16.29
C ARG A 246 3.31 -21.10 -15.39
N ARG A 247 2.89 -20.83 -14.14
CA ARG A 247 3.68 -20.12 -13.13
C ARG A 247 3.65 -20.86 -11.81
N PRO A 248 4.80 -21.27 -11.25
CA PRO A 248 4.87 -21.73 -9.87
C PRO A 248 4.61 -20.53 -8.95
N MET A 249 3.73 -20.71 -7.96
CA MET A 249 3.32 -19.68 -7.02
C MET A 249 3.14 -20.28 -5.63
N VAL A 250 3.11 -19.40 -4.64
CA VAL A 250 2.68 -19.71 -3.27
C VAL A 250 1.25 -19.19 -3.09
N ALA A 251 0.34 -20.05 -2.64
CA ALA A 251 -1.07 -19.73 -2.45
C ALA A 251 -1.43 -19.68 -0.95
N TYR A 252 -2.07 -18.60 -0.54
CA TYR A 252 -2.80 -18.48 0.72
C TYR A 252 -4.29 -18.51 0.38
N ASP A 253 -4.96 -19.63 0.70
CA ASP A 253 -6.35 -19.85 0.30
C ASP A 253 -7.36 -19.00 1.09
N ASP A 254 -6.95 -18.49 2.22
CA ASP A 254 -7.69 -17.61 3.12
C ASP A 254 -7.20 -16.15 3.07
N GLY A 255 -6.64 -15.73 1.93
CA GLY A 255 -6.32 -14.33 1.67
C GLY A 255 -7.57 -13.44 1.77
N ILE A 256 -7.40 -12.19 2.16
CA ILE A 256 -8.51 -11.23 2.26
C ILE A 256 -8.29 -10.10 1.26
N PHE A 257 -9.30 -9.89 0.42
CA PHE A 257 -9.45 -8.69 -0.38
C PHE A 257 -10.34 -7.69 0.36
N MET A 258 -9.89 -6.44 0.43
CA MET A 258 -10.62 -5.31 1.00
C MET A 258 -11.07 -4.39 -0.12
N ASP A 259 -12.37 -4.30 -0.39
CA ASP A 259 -12.91 -3.25 -1.26
C ASP A 259 -12.86 -1.91 -0.52
N THR A 260 -11.80 -1.21 -0.77
CA THR A 260 -11.46 0.03 -0.04
C THR A 260 -12.49 1.14 -0.24
N ALA A 261 -13.16 1.18 -1.39
CA ALA A 261 -14.21 2.16 -1.66
C ALA A 261 -15.48 1.84 -0.87
N VAL A 262 -15.85 0.57 -0.79
CA VAL A 262 -16.99 0.11 0.03
C VAL A 262 -16.71 0.35 1.51
N LEU A 263 -15.54 -0.03 2.00
CA LEU A 263 -15.19 0.15 3.41
C LEU A 263 -15.10 1.62 3.83
N MET A 264 -14.51 2.50 2.99
CA MET A 264 -14.48 3.95 3.26
C MET A 264 -15.89 4.52 3.39
N ARG A 265 -16.79 4.13 2.49
CA ARG A 265 -18.19 4.55 2.55
C ARG A 265 -18.88 4.02 3.80
N SER A 266 -18.78 2.73 4.09
CA SER A 266 -19.43 2.11 5.25
C SER A 266 -18.96 2.72 6.57
N LEU A 267 -17.65 2.95 6.74
CA LEU A 267 -17.09 3.65 7.90
C LEU A 267 -17.62 5.08 8.01
N THR A 268 -17.68 5.80 6.89
CA THR A 268 -18.19 7.19 6.88
C THR A 268 -19.68 7.22 7.25
N GLU A 269 -20.50 6.33 6.70
CA GLU A 269 -21.93 6.21 6.99
C GLU A 269 -22.19 5.85 8.46
N GLU A 270 -21.40 4.95 9.03
CA GLU A 270 -21.46 4.60 10.46
C GLU A 270 -21.12 5.78 11.37
N LEU A 271 -20.08 6.53 11.03
CA LEU A 271 -19.59 7.63 11.84
C LEU A 271 -20.49 8.87 11.77
N ARG A 272 -21.06 9.17 10.61
CA ARG A 272 -21.77 10.42 10.30
C ARG A 272 -22.85 10.82 11.32
N PRO A 273 -23.66 9.91 11.88
CA PRO A 273 -24.67 10.27 12.89
C PRO A 273 -24.11 10.66 14.26
N ARG A 274 -22.89 10.28 14.58
CA ARG A 274 -22.32 10.34 15.94
C ARG A 274 -21.02 11.15 16.05
N VAL A 275 -20.41 11.48 14.91
CA VAL A 275 -19.11 12.16 14.81
C VAL A 275 -19.27 13.43 13.98
N LYS A 276 -18.72 14.53 14.46
CA LYS A 276 -18.66 15.77 13.68
C LYS A 276 -17.56 15.66 12.63
N PHE A 277 -17.87 16.05 11.39
CA PHE A 277 -16.89 16.18 10.30
C PHE A 277 -16.70 17.66 9.99
N GLU A 278 -15.45 18.12 10.00
CA GLU A 278 -15.08 19.51 9.77
C GLU A 278 -14.03 19.59 8.65
N GLN A 279 -14.37 20.26 7.55
CA GLN A 279 -13.43 20.47 6.46
C GLN A 279 -12.58 21.71 6.76
N ARG A 280 -11.35 21.45 7.16
CA ARG A 280 -10.37 22.49 7.46
C ARG A 280 -8.96 21.90 7.42
N LYS A 281 -8.03 22.63 6.82
CA LYS A 281 -6.61 22.28 6.92
C LYS A 281 -6.09 22.61 8.32
N VAL A 282 -5.47 21.65 8.97
CA VAL A 282 -4.78 21.83 10.26
C VAL A 282 -3.32 22.14 9.98
N GLU A 283 -2.88 23.31 10.39
CA GLU A 283 -1.47 23.73 10.24
C GLU A 283 -0.65 23.43 11.50
N ARG A 284 -1.27 23.45 12.67
CA ARG A 284 -0.63 23.14 13.95
C ARG A 284 -1.65 22.50 14.89
N PHE A 285 -1.23 21.53 15.67
CA PHE A 285 -2.11 20.92 16.68
C PHE A 285 -2.57 21.93 17.74
N ALA A 286 -1.72 22.90 18.10
CA ALA A 286 -2.08 23.95 19.05
C ALA A 286 -3.29 24.81 18.65
N ASP A 287 -3.67 24.81 17.36
CA ASP A 287 -4.86 25.52 16.86
C ASP A 287 -6.15 24.71 17.06
N LEU A 288 -6.05 23.49 17.58
CA LEU A 288 -7.19 22.64 17.91
C LEU A 288 -7.65 22.87 19.35
N PRO A 289 -8.97 22.93 19.61
CA PRO A 289 -9.48 23.27 20.93
C PRO A 289 -9.44 22.11 21.94
N THR A 290 -9.03 20.91 21.50
CA THR A 290 -9.08 19.69 22.31
C THR A 290 -7.75 19.37 22.97
N SER A 291 -7.79 18.82 24.17
CA SER A 291 -6.59 18.35 24.90
C SER A 291 -6.09 17.00 24.40
N VAL A 292 -6.88 16.27 23.61
CA VAL A 292 -6.51 15.00 23.00
C VAL A 292 -6.71 15.06 21.50
N VAL A 293 -5.67 14.73 20.76
CA VAL A 293 -5.64 14.72 19.30
C VAL A 293 -5.10 13.40 18.81
N PHE A 294 -5.81 12.75 17.89
CA PHE A 294 -5.30 11.60 17.13
C PHE A 294 -4.81 12.09 15.77
N ASP A 295 -3.51 11.99 15.55
CA ASP A 295 -2.86 12.40 14.30
C ASP A 295 -2.86 11.24 13.31
N CYS A 296 -3.78 11.29 12.36
CA CYS A 296 -3.98 10.34 11.26
C CYS A 296 -3.80 11.03 9.90
N ALA A 297 -2.97 12.09 9.84
CA ALA A 297 -2.88 12.99 8.70
C ALA A 297 -2.15 12.41 7.46
N GLY A 298 -1.70 11.16 7.51
CA GLY A 298 -1.03 10.51 6.37
C GLY A 298 0.22 11.28 5.91
N LEU A 299 0.29 11.68 4.63
CA LEU A 299 1.42 12.50 4.13
C LEU A 299 1.50 13.86 4.82
N GLY A 300 0.37 14.45 5.21
CA GLY A 300 0.32 15.72 5.92
C GLY A 300 1.01 15.70 7.28
N ALA A 301 1.13 14.52 7.90
CA ALA A 301 1.81 14.34 9.18
C ALA A 301 3.29 14.75 9.12
N GLY A 302 3.95 14.61 7.97
CA GLY A 302 5.33 15.07 7.76
C GLY A 302 5.48 16.56 8.07
N ALA A 303 4.63 17.39 7.50
CA ALA A 303 4.64 18.84 7.72
C ALA A 303 4.18 19.21 9.14
N LEU A 304 3.09 18.59 9.62
CA LEU A 304 2.53 18.87 10.96
C LEU A 304 3.53 18.57 12.08
N ASN A 305 4.34 17.54 11.94
CA ASN A 305 5.28 17.08 12.97
C ASN A 305 6.73 17.48 12.71
N GLY A 306 7.04 18.09 11.56
CA GLY A 306 8.43 18.26 11.11
C GLY A 306 9.14 16.90 10.91
N ASP A 307 8.40 15.85 10.57
CA ASP A 307 8.91 14.49 10.44
C ASP A 307 9.56 14.27 9.07
N ALA A 308 10.87 14.48 8.99
CA ALA A 308 11.65 14.33 7.77
C ALA A 308 11.74 12.87 7.26
N LYS A 309 11.29 11.89 8.05
CA LYS A 309 11.24 10.48 7.63
C LYS A 309 10.03 10.18 6.74
N MET A 310 9.05 11.08 6.69
CA MET A 310 7.88 10.92 5.83
C MET A 310 8.23 11.11 4.36
N VAL A 311 7.87 10.14 3.54
CA VAL A 311 8.10 10.17 2.10
C VAL A 311 6.86 9.72 1.33
N SER A 312 6.59 10.39 0.22
CA SER A 312 5.56 9.97 -0.73
C SER A 312 6.07 8.83 -1.59
N VAL A 313 5.29 7.77 -1.74
CA VAL A 313 5.58 6.67 -2.67
C VAL A 313 4.46 6.58 -3.70
N GLN A 314 4.75 7.08 -4.92
CA GLN A 314 3.80 7.06 -6.02
C GLN A 314 3.57 5.63 -6.52
N GLY A 315 2.32 5.30 -6.76
CA GLY A 315 1.88 4.05 -7.36
C GLY A 315 0.96 4.29 -8.55
N HIS A 316 1.03 3.41 -9.53
CA HIS A 316 0.21 3.43 -10.72
C HIS A 316 -0.79 2.27 -10.69
N LEU A 317 -2.05 2.56 -11.03
CA LEU A 317 -3.12 1.58 -11.12
C LEU A 317 -3.91 1.80 -12.41
N ILE A 318 -4.35 0.71 -13.02
CA ILE A 318 -5.32 0.75 -14.13
C ILE A 318 -6.52 -0.09 -13.72
N MET A 319 -7.69 0.52 -13.76
CA MET A 319 -8.93 -0.20 -13.57
C MET A 319 -9.27 -0.96 -14.84
N LEU A 320 -9.78 -2.19 -14.70
CA LEU A 320 -10.20 -3.00 -15.83
C LEU A 320 -11.70 -2.80 -16.10
N LYS A 321 -12.10 -2.96 -17.36
CA LYS A 321 -13.49 -2.89 -17.83
C LYS A 321 -13.89 -4.14 -18.55
N ASP A 322 -15.18 -4.43 -18.57
CA ASP A 322 -15.79 -5.54 -19.31
C ASP A 322 -15.08 -6.88 -19.06
N GLN A 323 -14.76 -7.15 -17.80
CA GLN A 323 -14.20 -8.42 -17.36
C GLN A 323 -15.31 -9.38 -16.93
N ARG A 324 -14.99 -10.64 -16.79
CA ARG A 324 -15.87 -11.63 -16.20
C ARG A 324 -15.59 -11.72 -14.69
N PRO A 325 -16.49 -11.26 -13.79
CA PRO A 325 -16.21 -11.20 -12.36
C PRO A 325 -15.81 -12.55 -11.75
N GLN A 326 -16.36 -13.66 -12.27
CA GLN A 326 -16.03 -15.01 -11.82
C GLN A 326 -14.58 -15.42 -12.11
N ASP A 327 -13.93 -14.81 -13.10
CA ASP A 327 -12.53 -15.09 -13.45
C ASP A 327 -11.53 -14.31 -12.57
N LEU A 328 -12.03 -13.30 -11.84
CA LEU A 328 -11.22 -12.43 -10.99
C LEU A 328 -11.44 -12.66 -9.47
N GLN A 329 -11.85 -13.88 -9.08
CA GLN A 329 -12.03 -14.25 -7.67
C GLN A 329 -10.71 -14.66 -7.00
N HIS A 330 -9.66 -13.88 -7.21
CA HIS A 330 -8.33 -14.13 -6.66
C HIS A 330 -7.49 -12.84 -6.64
N MET A 331 -6.39 -12.88 -5.90
CA MET A 331 -5.38 -11.83 -5.89
C MET A 331 -4.02 -12.43 -6.32
N ILE A 332 -3.26 -11.67 -7.09
CA ILE A 332 -1.88 -12.03 -7.46
C ILE A 332 -0.99 -10.83 -7.16
N LEU A 333 0.18 -11.07 -6.58
CA LEU A 333 1.24 -10.08 -6.42
C LEU A 333 2.59 -10.73 -6.73
N VAL A 334 3.29 -10.20 -7.74
CA VAL A 334 4.64 -10.62 -8.13
C VAL A 334 5.55 -9.41 -8.36
N TYR A 335 6.84 -9.57 -8.11
CA TYR A 335 7.82 -8.51 -8.32
C TYR A 335 8.63 -8.78 -9.59
N PHE A 336 8.68 -7.78 -10.49
CA PHE A 336 9.33 -7.95 -11.79
C PHE A 336 10.75 -7.38 -11.87
N SER A 337 10.93 -6.12 -11.45
CA SER A 337 12.20 -5.43 -11.68
C SER A 337 12.35 -4.15 -10.88
N GLU A 338 13.59 -3.77 -10.69
CA GLU A 338 13.97 -2.42 -10.30
C GLU A 338 14.47 -1.66 -11.53
N GLY A 339 14.40 -0.33 -11.50
CA GLY A 339 14.85 0.51 -12.59
C GLY A 339 14.74 2.00 -12.29
N THR A 340 14.70 2.79 -13.36
CA THR A 340 14.57 4.25 -13.29
C THR A 340 13.36 4.68 -14.12
N THR A 341 12.60 5.64 -13.62
CA THR A 341 11.49 6.27 -14.32
C THR A 341 12.00 7.27 -15.36
N GLU A 342 11.11 7.78 -16.20
CA GLU A 342 11.40 8.87 -17.15
C GLU A 342 11.83 10.17 -16.44
N ALA A 343 11.41 10.37 -15.20
CA ALA A 343 11.80 11.50 -14.36
C ALA A 343 13.12 11.24 -13.59
N GLY A 344 13.82 10.14 -13.86
CA GLY A 344 15.10 9.81 -13.22
C GLY A 344 15.01 9.22 -11.82
N GLN A 345 13.81 8.92 -11.30
CA GLN A 345 13.61 8.37 -9.98
C GLN A 345 13.74 6.85 -9.96
N LYS A 346 14.22 6.28 -8.85
CA LYS A 346 14.23 4.84 -8.65
C LYS A 346 12.80 4.32 -8.58
N VAL A 347 12.54 3.20 -9.25
CA VAL A 347 11.25 2.53 -9.24
C VAL A 347 11.40 1.03 -9.03
N LYS A 348 10.59 0.49 -8.14
CA LYS A 348 10.31 -0.96 -8.10
C LYS A 348 9.02 -1.19 -8.85
N ARG A 349 9.05 -2.12 -9.80
CA ARG A 349 7.88 -2.53 -10.60
C ARG A 349 7.43 -3.89 -10.15
N SER A 350 6.15 -4.00 -9.86
CA SER A 350 5.48 -5.26 -9.59
C SER A 350 4.32 -5.42 -10.58
N PHE A 351 3.78 -6.61 -10.62
CA PHE A 351 2.45 -6.84 -11.15
C PHE A 351 1.58 -7.33 -10.00
N TYR A 352 0.44 -6.69 -9.84
CA TYR A 352 -0.65 -7.24 -9.06
C TYR A 352 -1.97 -7.11 -9.79
N ILE A 353 -2.88 -8.01 -9.47
CA ILE A 353 -4.28 -7.93 -9.87
C ILE A 353 -5.16 -8.26 -8.66
N PHE A 354 -6.19 -7.44 -8.42
CA PHE A 354 -7.14 -7.61 -7.33
C PHE A 354 -8.56 -7.39 -7.84
N PRO A 355 -9.59 -8.06 -7.26
CA PRO A 355 -10.98 -8.01 -7.71
C PRO A 355 -11.71 -6.72 -7.25
N LYS A 356 -11.14 -5.55 -7.54
CA LYS A 356 -11.65 -4.24 -7.12
C LYS A 356 -12.72 -3.74 -8.09
N HIS A 357 -13.86 -3.28 -7.56
CA HIS A 357 -14.87 -2.54 -8.29
C HIS A 357 -14.70 -1.03 -8.12
N LEU A 358 -15.01 -0.27 -9.17
CA LEU A 358 -15.15 1.18 -9.04
C LEU A 358 -16.60 1.53 -8.72
N PRO A 359 -16.85 2.41 -7.73
CA PRO A 359 -18.20 2.91 -7.47
C PRO A 359 -18.79 3.60 -8.70
N GLY A 360 -20.06 3.29 -9.03
CA GLY A 360 -20.78 3.94 -10.12
C GLY A 360 -20.48 3.38 -11.52
N THR A 361 -19.71 2.29 -11.63
CA THR A 361 -19.44 1.60 -12.90
C THR A 361 -20.30 0.32 -13.02
N GLY A 362 -20.19 -0.35 -14.17
CA GLY A 362 -20.92 -1.57 -14.45
C GLY A 362 -20.45 -2.78 -13.62
N PRO A 363 -21.26 -3.84 -13.48
CA PRO A 363 -20.91 -5.02 -12.70
C PRO A 363 -19.70 -5.79 -13.28
N ASN A 364 -19.40 -5.61 -14.55
CA ASN A 364 -18.26 -6.20 -15.23
C ASN A 364 -17.01 -5.31 -15.21
N ASP A 365 -17.12 -4.09 -14.67
CA ASP A 365 -15.96 -3.21 -14.48
C ASP A 365 -15.26 -3.58 -13.17
N VAL A 366 -14.63 -4.72 -13.19
CA VAL A 366 -13.97 -5.35 -12.06
C VAL A 366 -12.52 -5.66 -12.38
N GLY A 367 -11.68 -5.49 -11.41
CA GLY A 367 -10.25 -5.71 -11.48
C GLY A 367 -9.47 -4.41 -11.50
N VAL A 368 -8.38 -4.41 -10.77
CA VAL A 368 -7.34 -3.38 -10.82
C VAL A 368 -6.01 -4.06 -11.04
N ILE A 369 -5.25 -3.60 -12.03
CA ILE A 369 -3.85 -3.97 -12.17
C ILE A 369 -2.96 -2.83 -11.66
N GLY A 370 -1.84 -3.21 -11.07
CA GLY A 370 -0.77 -2.36 -10.56
C GLY A 370 0.52 -3.16 -10.58
N GLY A 371 1.66 -2.70 -10.18
CA GLY A 371 1.88 -1.50 -9.46
C GLY A 371 3.34 -1.10 -9.57
N THR A 372 3.55 0.10 -9.13
CA THR A 372 4.87 0.69 -9.03
C THR A 372 5.10 1.26 -7.64
N PHE A 373 6.37 1.43 -7.28
CA PHE A 373 6.80 2.08 -6.05
C PHE A 373 7.88 3.08 -6.44
N VAL A 374 7.49 4.36 -6.61
CA VAL A 374 8.39 5.46 -6.96
C VAL A 374 8.50 6.37 -5.75
N GLU A 375 9.61 6.21 -5.03
CA GLU A 375 9.86 6.97 -3.81
C GLU A 375 10.19 8.43 -4.12
N GLY A 376 9.67 9.36 -3.31
CA GLY A 376 9.86 10.80 -3.44
C GLY A 376 9.08 11.45 -4.61
N ALA A 377 8.29 10.68 -5.35
CA ALA A 377 7.47 11.24 -6.42
C ALA A 377 6.24 11.96 -5.86
N THR A 378 5.90 13.10 -6.46
CA THR A 378 4.73 13.92 -6.12
C THR A 378 3.71 13.91 -7.26
N SER A 379 2.60 14.64 -7.10
CA SER A 379 1.59 14.80 -8.16
C SER A 379 2.13 15.50 -9.42
N GLU A 380 3.22 16.22 -9.30
CA GLU A 380 3.87 16.94 -10.40
C GLU A 380 4.87 16.07 -11.17
N THR A 381 5.14 14.85 -10.70
CA THR A 381 6.14 13.97 -11.32
C THR A 381 5.52 13.22 -12.51
N PRO A 382 6.03 13.42 -13.74
CA PRO A 382 5.44 12.88 -14.95
C PRO A 382 5.92 11.44 -15.25
N ASN A 383 5.47 10.47 -14.49
CA ASN A 383 5.84 9.06 -14.67
C ASN A 383 4.79 8.27 -15.48
N GLN A 384 4.17 8.89 -16.50
CA GLN A 384 3.07 8.29 -17.27
C GLN A 384 3.49 7.03 -18.05
N GLY A 385 4.75 6.92 -18.45
CA GLY A 385 5.28 5.73 -19.11
C GLY A 385 5.24 4.46 -18.26
N GLU A 386 5.08 4.58 -16.95
CA GLU A 386 4.96 3.42 -16.05
C GLU A 386 3.65 2.67 -16.26
N PHE A 387 2.57 3.34 -16.71
CA PHE A 387 1.32 2.65 -17.04
C PHE A 387 1.51 1.63 -18.17
N GLU A 388 2.20 2.00 -19.23
CA GLU A 388 2.47 1.09 -20.36
C GLU A 388 3.38 -0.07 -19.95
N ARG A 389 4.44 0.21 -19.17
CA ARG A 389 5.34 -0.83 -18.65
C ARG A 389 4.61 -1.85 -17.77
N MET A 390 3.65 -1.36 -16.97
CA MET A 390 2.82 -2.20 -16.11
C MET A 390 1.92 -3.13 -16.93
N VAL A 391 1.24 -2.64 -17.97
CA VAL A 391 0.43 -3.47 -18.88
C VAL A 391 1.29 -4.51 -19.56
N GLN A 392 2.47 -4.13 -20.06
CA GLN A 392 3.41 -5.09 -20.66
C GLN A 392 3.91 -6.12 -19.65
N GLY A 393 4.13 -5.72 -18.41
CA GLY A 393 4.48 -6.64 -17.32
C GLY A 393 3.37 -7.67 -17.07
N ALA A 394 2.13 -7.22 -16.97
CA ALA A 394 0.97 -8.08 -16.80
C ALA A 394 0.81 -9.06 -17.97
N LYS A 395 0.91 -8.58 -19.21
CA LYS A 395 0.87 -9.44 -20.40
C LYS A 395 1.96 -10.50 -20.37
N ARG A 396 3.21 -10.13 -20.07
CA ARG A 396 4.31 -11.11 -19.93
C ARG A 396 4.06 -12.14 -18.83
N PHE A 397 3.47 -11.73 -17.70
CA PHE A 397 3.12 -12.66 -16.64
C PHE A 397 2.15 -13.74 -17.12
N TYR A 398 1.13 -13.36 -17.87
CA TYR A 398 0.13 -14.28 -18.41
C TYR A 398 0.56 -14.99 -19.72
N GLY A 399 1.70 -14.62 -20.35
CA GLY A 399 2.13 -15.19 -21.62
C GLY A 399 1.31 -14.69 -22.81
N MET A 400 0.95 -13.42 -22.79
CA MET A 400 0.20 -12.73 -23.84
C MET A 400 1.12 -11.86 -24.71
#